data_11a7ff8122e5cb1077ab03ae906f8752
#
_entry.id   11a7ff8122e5cb1077ab03ae906f8752
#
_cell.length_a   1.000
_cell.length_b   1.000
_cell.length_c   1.000
_cell.angle_alpha   90.00
_cell.angle_beta   90.00
_cell.angle_gamma   90.00
#
_symmetry.space_group_name_H-M   'P 1'
#
loop_
_entity.id
_entity.type
_entity.pdbx_description
1 polymer ?
#
loop_
_entity_poly.entity_id
_entity_poly.type
_entity_poly.pdbx_seq_one_letter_code
_entity_poly.pdbx_strand_id
1 'polypeptide(L)'
;MAEQLTADDWIKQGLKALARDGLTALKADPLAKAMGVSRGSFYWHFADLGAFHAALLKRWREIAAEQIIADVEADSDEPLKALLRRTFGARLDLERAVRNWAAFDAAAQTAVRAIDRRRLDYIEELLRKRGLEAATARARAQILYWTFLGFALSGPPSPAARLEGLLEEILRMVSA
;
A
#
# COMPACT_ATOMS: atom_id res chain seq x y z
N MET A 1 -11.41 -33.55 -2.59
CA MET A 1 -12.43 -32.57 -2.17
C MET A 1 -11.95 -31.22 -2.64
N ALA A 2 -12.74 -30.45 -3.39
CA ALA A 2 -12.36 -29.09 -3.76
C ALA A 2 -12.27 -28.26 -2.47
N GLU A 3 -11.13 -27.63 -2.24
CA GLU A 3 -10.91 -26.75 -1.09
C GLU A 3 -11.92 -25.59 -1.19
N GLN A 4 -12.71 -25.40 -0.16
CA GLN A 4 -13.75 -24.37 -0.16
C GLN A 4 -13.09 -23.00 -0.06
N LEU A 5 -13.30 -22.12 -1.05
CA LEU A 5 -12.75 -20.77 -1.04
C LEU A 5 -13.23 -20.00 0.19
N THR A 6 -12.31 -19.25 0.78
CA THR A 6 -12.55 -18.39 1.93
C THR A 6 -12.76 -16.92 1.50
N ALA A 7 -13.29 -16.08 2.37
CA ALA A 7 -13.37 -14.64 2.13
C ALA A 7 -11.99 -14.02 1.85
N ASP A 8 -10.93 -14.52 2.50
CA ASP A 8 -9.55 -14.05 2.28
C ASP A 8 -9.03 -14.39 0.87
N ASP A 9 -9.42 -15.52 0.30
CA ASP A 9 -9.08 -15.88 -1.08
C ASP A 9 -9.72 -14.92 -2.09
N TRP A 10 -10.97 -14.52 -1.85
CA TRP A 10 -11.64 -13.51 -2.64
C TRP A 10 -10.96 -12.14 -2.53
N ILE A 11 -10.56 -11.75 -1.31
CA ILE A 11 -9.84 -10.48 -1.07
C ILE A 11 -8.48 -10.52 -1.78
N LYS A 12 -7.70 -11.59 -1.65
CA LYS A 12 -6.43 -11.75 -2.36
C LYS A 12 -6.59 -11.66 -3.87
N GLN A 13 -7.59 -12.35 -4.42
CA GLN A 13 -7.88 -12.29 -5.86
C GLN A 13 -8.33 -10.89 -6.29
N GLY A 14 -9.15 -10.22 -5.48
CA GLY A 14 -9.58 -8.85 -5.72
C GLY A 14 -8.42 -7.86 -5.75
N LEU A 15 -7.49 -7.93 -4.80
CA LEU A 15 -6.29 -7.08 -4.79
C LEU A 15 -5.41 -7.32 -6.02
N LYS A 16 -5.24 -8.58 -6.45
CA LYS A 16 -4.52 -8.92 -7.69
C LYS A 16 -5.20 -8.34 -8.92
N ALA A 17 -6.52 -8.50 -9.03
CA ALA A 17 -7.31 -7.97 -10.14
C ALA A 17 -7.28 -6.44 -10.17
N LEU A 18 -7.42 -5.79 -9.02
CA LEU A 18 -7.30 -4.33 -8.89
C LEU A 18 -5.94 -3.81 -9.37
N ALA A 19 -4.85 -4.44 -8.92
CA ALA A 19 -3.49 -4.04 -9.30
C ALA A 19 -3.20 -4.18 -10.79
N ARG A 20 -3.78 -5.22 -11.45
CA ARG A 20 -3.55 -5.52 -12.86
C ARG A 20 -4.49 -4.76 -13.79
N ASP A 21 -5.79 -4.75 -13.49
CA ASP A 21 -6.85 -4.37 -14.42
C ASP A 21 -7.67 -3.15 -13.92
N GLY A 22 -7.39 -2.66 -12.71
CA GLY A 22 -8.07 -1.51 -12.11
C GLY A 22 -9.46 -1.85 -11.54
N LEU A 23 -10.19 -0.80 -11.15
CA LEU A 23 -11.48 -0.91 -10.45
C LEU A 23 -12.55 -1.71 -11.23
N THR A 24 -12.53 -1.66 -12.55
CA THR A 24 -13.52 -2.35 -13.39
C THR A 24 -13.50 -3.87 -13.24
N ALA A 25 -12.38 -4.43 -12.80
CA ALA A 25 -12.22 -5.86 -12.53
C ALA A 25 -12.83 -6.31 -11.18
N LEU A 26 -13.18 -5.38 -10.30
CA LEU A 26 -13.73 -5.66 -8.97
C LEU A 26 -15.25 -5.90 -9.03
N LYS A 27 -15.68 -6.87 -9.84
CA LYS A 27 -17.07 -7.35 -9.95
C LYS A 27 -17.14 -8.84 -9.65
N ALA A 28 -18.26 -9.30 -9.11
CA ALA A 28 -18.45 -10.71 -8.73
C ALA A 28 -18.21 -11.68 -9.89
N ASP A 29 -18.73 -11.38 -11.09
CA ASP A 29 -18.61 -12.29 -12.24
C ASP A 29 -17.17 -12.45 -12.76
N PRO A 30 -16.40 -11.38 -13.04
CA PRO A 30 -15.00 -11.51 -13.44
C PRO A 30 -14.13 -12.25 -12.42
N LEU A 31 -14.35 -11.97 -11.13
CA LEU A 31 -13.59 -12.61 -10.05
C LEU A 31 -13.96 -14.11 -9.94
N ALA A 32 -15.24 -14.45 -9.93
CA ALA A 32 -15.70 -15.83 -9.88
C ALA A 32 -15.15 -16.64 -11.06
N LYS A 33 -15.19 -16.07 -12.28
CA LYS A 33 -14.60 -16.68 -13.48
C LYS A 33 -13.10 -16.91 -13.33
N ALA A 34 -12.37 -15.93 -12.81
CA ALA A 34 -10.91 -16.03 -12.60
C ALA A 34 -10.56 -17.09 -11.54
N MET A 35 -11.46 -17.36 -10.59
CA MET A 35 -11.28 -18.35 -9.53
C MET A 35 -11.89 -19.73 -9.86
N GLY A 36 -12.52 -19.89 -11.03
CA GLY A 36 -13.11 -21.14 -11.46
C GLY A 36 -14.36 -21.57 -10.68
N VAL A 37 -15.09 -20.61 -10.10
CA VAL A 37 -16.28 -20.87 -9.28
C VAL A 37 -17.51 -20.14 -9.80
N SER A 38 -18.70 -20.47 -9.27
CA SER A 38 -19.92 -19.77 -9.60
C SER A 38 -20.00 -18.40 -8.94
N ARG A 39 -20.73 -17.46 -9.56
CA ARG A 39 -21.04 -16.15 -8.97
C ARG A 39 -21.71 -16.26 -7.60
N GLY A 40 -22.52 -17.29 -7.37
CA GLY A 40 -23.18 -17.53 -6.09
C GLY A 40 -22.19 -17.69 -4.94
N SER A 41 -21.00 -18.27 -5.20
CA SER A 41 -19.94 -18.40 -4.20
C SER A 41 -19.47 -17.07 -3.62
N PHE A 42 -19.48 -15.98 -4.39
CA PHE A 42 -19.16 -14.64 -3.91
C PHE A 42 -20.13 -14.18 -2.82
N TYR A 43 -21.43 -14.36 -3.03
CA TYR A 43 -22.46 -13.88 -2.11
C TYR A 43 -22.58 -14.71 -0.82
N TRP A 44 -21.91 -15.87 -0.74
CA TRP A 44 -21.72 -16.57 0.53
C TRP A 44 -20.77 -15.85 1.48
N HIS A 45 -19.86 -15.05 0.94
CA HIS A 45 -18.82 -14.35 1.72
C HIS A 45 -19.10 -12.86 1.90
N PHE A 46 -19.78 -12.22 0.94
CA PHE A 46 -20.03 -10.78 0.95
C PHE A 46 -21.51 -10.50 0.65
N ALA A 47 -22.12 -9.68 1.52
CA ALA A 47 -23.53 -9.31 1.35
C ALA A 47 -23.78 -8.62 -0.01
N ASP A 48 -22.83 -7.77 -0.42
CA ASP A 48 -22.84 -7.04 -1.67
C ASP A 48 -21.42 -6.65 -2.10
N LEU A 49 -21.32 -5.96 -3.23
CA LEU A 49 -20.06 -5.47 -3.77
C LEU A 49 -19.42 -4.38 -2.87
N GLY A 50 -20.23 -3.57 -2.19
CA GLY A 50 -19.75 -2.54 -1.26
C GLY A 50 -19.04 -3.15 -0.05
N ALA A 51 -19.60 -4.22 0.54
CA ALA A 51 -18.98 -4.99 1.62
C ALA A 51 -17.64 -5.61 1.17
N PHE A 52 -17.56 -6.12 -0.05
CA PHE A 52 -16.32 -6.63 -0.63
C PHE A 52 -15.27 -5.51 -0.83
N HIS A 53 -15.67 -4.37 -1.39
CA HIS A 53 -14.79 -3.22 -1.57
C HIS A 53 -14.26 -2.69 -0.24
N ALA A 54 -15.09 -2.64 0.80
CA ALA A 54 -14.67 -2.25 2.15
C ALA A 54 -13.62 -3.23 2.72
N ALA A 55 -13.81 -4.53 2.52
CA ALA A 55 -12.85 -5.56 2.92
C ALA A 55 -11.51 -5.44 2.17
N LEU A 56 -11.55 -5.15 0.86
CA LEU A 56 -10.34 -4.89 0.06
C LEU A 56 -9.56 -3.68 0.58
N LEU A 57 -10.23 -2.57 0.84
CA LEU A 57 -9.61 -1.34 1.37
C LEU A 57 -9.02 -1.57 2.76
N LYS A 58 -9.72 -2.33 3.62
CA LYS A 58 -9.19 -2.73 4.93
C LYS A 58 -7.90 -3.53 4.78
N ARG A 59 -7.91 -4.58 3.94
CA ARG A 59 -6.74 -5.44 3.70
C ARG A 59 -5.58 -4.66 3.07
N TRP A 60 -5.87 -3.77 2.12
CA TRP A 60 -4.84 -2.91 1.54
C TRP A 60 -4.16 -2.03 2.60
N ARG A 61 -4.91 -1.43 3.54
CA ARG A 61 -4.34 -0.63 4.62
C ARG A 61 -3.41 -1.46 5.51
N GLU A 62 -3.78 -2.69 5.81
CA GLU A 62 -2.96 -3.61 6.61
C GLU A 62 -1.61 -3.89 5.91
N ILE A 63 -1.62 -4.29 4.64
CA ILE A 63 -0.40 -4.64 3.91
C ILE A 63 0.43 -3.42 3.49
N ALA A 64 -0.20 -2.27 3.28
CA ALA A 64 0.47 -1.07 2.77
C ALA A 64 1.08 -0.19 3.88
N ALA A 65 0.73 -0.40 5.15
CA ALA A 65 1.32 0.31 6.28
C ALA A 65 1.63 -0.62 7.45
N GLU A 66 0.62 -1.23 8.08
CA GLU A 66 0.82 -1.89 9.38
C GLU A 66 1.82 -3.06 9.31
N GLN A 67 1.76 -3.89 8.27
CA GLN A 67 2.73 -4.99 8.08
C GLN A 67 4.14 -4.45 7.81
N ILE A 68 4.26 -3.39 6.98
CA ILE A 68 5.56 -2.77 6.69
C ILE A 68 6.17 -2.19 7.97
N ILE A 69 5.37 -1.50 8.77
CA ILE A 69 5.80 -0.91 10.05
C ILE A 69 6.26 -2.01 11.01
N ALA A 70 5.43 -3.05 11.22
CA ALA A 70 5.75 -4.17 12.09
C ALA A 70 7.05 -4.88 11.67
N ASP A 71 7.22 -5.13 10.38
CA ASP A 71 8.44 -5.76 9.84
C ASP A 71 9.69 -4.88 10.03
N VAL A 72 9.55 -3.55 9.85
CA VAL A 72 10.67 -2.61 10.07
C VAL A 72 11.07 -2.54 11.53
N GLU A 73 10.09 -2.57 12.44
CA GLU A 73 10.34 -2.53 13.88
C GLU A 73 10.94 -3.84 14.42
N ALA A 74 10.58 -4.97 13.83
CA ALA A 74 11.07 -6.28 14.26
C ALA A 74 12.50 -6.60 13.81
N ASP A 75 12.89 -6.15 12.60
CA ASP A 75 14.04 -6.69 11.89
C ASP A 75 15.19 -5.69 11.64
N SER A 76 15.15 -4.45 12.15
CA SER A 76 16.12 -3.45 11.70
C SER A 76 16.70 -2.54 12.79
N ASP A 77 18.04 -2.52 12.86
CA ASP A 77 18.81 -1.52 13.63
C ASP A 77 18.79 -0.14 12.95
N GLU A 78 18.44 -0.07 11.64
CA GLU A 78 18.30 1.16 10.86
C GLU A 78 16.87 1.31 10.27
N PRO A 79 15.83 1.55 11.11
CA PRO A 79 14.43 1.48 10.69
C PRO A 79 14.07 2.38 9.51
N LEU A 80 14.60 3.61 9.45
CA LEU A 80 14.35 4.54 8.34
C LEU A 80 14.87 3.99 7.00
N LYS A 81 16.09 3.43 7.00
CA LYS A 81 16.69 2.84 5.80
C LYS A 81 15.92 1.58 5.35
N ALA A 82 15.52 0.74 6.30
CA ALA A 82 14.71 -0.43 6.04
C ALA A 82 13.35 -0.05 5.46
N LEU A 83 12.68 0.97 6.01
CA LEU A 83 11.43 1.51 5.49
C LEU A 83 11.57 1.97 4.05
N LEU A 84 12.60 2.77 3.74
CA LEU A 84 12.82 3.28 2.39
C LEU A 84 13.08 2.15 1.39
N ARG A 85 13.95 1.18 1.73
CA ARG A 85 14.22 0.02 0.88
C ARG A 85 12.97 -0.80 0.60
N ARG A 86 12.18 -1.09 1.64
CA ARG A 86 10.93 -1.86 1.48
C ARG A 86 9.91 -1.13 0.61
N THR A 87 9.72 0.17 0.83
CA THR A 87 8.67 0.94 0.13
C THR A 87 9.05 1.27 -1.32
N PHE A 88 10.27 1.72 -1.57
CA PHE A 88 10.73 2.04 -2.93
C PHE A 88 11.09 0.79 -3.76
N GLY A 89 11.45 -0.32 -3.12
CA GLY A 89 11.69 -1.61 -3.77
C GLY A 89 10.42 -2.42 -4.06
N ALA A 90 9.27 -2.02 -3.53
CA ALA A 90 8.02 -2.75 -3.69
C ALA A 90 7.40 -2.57 -5.08
N ARG A 91 6.53 -3.50 -5.46
CA ARG A 91 5.63 -3.32 -6.61
C ARG A 91 4.49 -2.37 -6.23
N LEU A 92 4.41 -1.24 -6.92
CA LEU A 92 3.49 -0.15 -6.57
C LEU A 92 2.21 -0.13 -7.41
N ASP A 93 1.94 -1.20 -8.18
CA ASP A 93 0.75 -1.32 -9.03
C ASP A 93 -0.54 -1.20 -8.21
N LEU A 94 -0.58 -1.86 -7.04
CA LEU A 94 -1.72 -1.80 -6.15
C LEU A 94 -1.90 -0.40 -5.53
N GLU A 95 -0.82 0.25 -5.13
CA GLU A 95 -0.84 1.63 -4.61
C GLU A 95 -1.43 2.59 -5.65
N ARG A 96 -0.96 2.52 -6.90
CA ARG A 96 -1.50 3.29 -8.03
C ARG A 96 -2.98 3.02 -8.26
N ALA A 97 -3.37 1.75 -8.29
CA ALA A 97 -4.75 1.35 -8.55
C ALA A 97 -5.72 1.85 -7.48
N VAL A 98 -5.34 1.76 -6.19
CA VAL A 98 -6.18 2.27 -5.09
C VAL A 98 -6.27 3.80 -5.12
N ARG A 99 -5.19 4.51 -5.43
CA ARG A 99 -5.23 5.98 -5.56
C ARG A 99 -6.06 6.44 -6.73
N ASN A 100 -6.00 5.73 -7.86
CA ASN A 100 -6.90 5.99 -9.00
C ASN A 100 -8.37 5.74 -8.61
N TRP A 101 -8.66 4.67 -7.87
CA TRP A 101 -9.99 4.40 -7.35
C TRP A 101 -10.48 5.54 -6.42
N ALA A 102 -9.62 6.03 -5.53
CA ALA A 102 -9.93 7.10 -4.59
C ALA A 102 -10.29 8.45 -5.27
N ALA A 103 -9.95 8.63 -6.55
CA ALA A 103 -10.35 9.82 -7.29
C ALA A 103 -11.88 9.90 -7.54
N PHE A 104 -12.59 8.75 -7.47
CA PHE A 104 -14.01 8.65 -7.83
C PHE A 104 -14.87 8.00 -6.73
N ASP A 105 -14.28 7.56 -5.61
CA ASP A 105 -14.96 6.82 -4.56
C ASP A 105 -14.60 7.37 -3.17
N ALA A 106 -15.62 7.77 -2.41
CA ALA A 106 -15.44 8.40 -1.10
C ALA A 106 -14.86 7.45 -0.03
N ALA A 107 -15.19 6.14 -0.08
CA ALA A 107 -14.66 5.16 0.85
C ALA A 107 -13.17 4.90 0.58
N ALA A 108 -12.79 4.75 -0.70
CA ALA A 108 -11.40 4.63 -1.11
C ALA A 108 -10.60 5.90 -0.77
N GLN A 109 -11.16 7.10 -0.97
CA GLN A 109 -10.54 8.36 -0.58
C GLN A 109 -10.30 8.43 0.92
N THR A 110 -11.26 8.01 1.73
CA THR A 110 -11.12 7.95 3.20
C THR A 110 -10.02 6.98 3.60
N ALA A 111 -9.95 5.80 2.97
CA ALA A 111 -8.90 4.82 3.22
C ALA A 111 -7.50 5.36 2.85
N VAL A 112 -7.37 6.04 1.70
CA VAL A 112 -6.11 6.68 1.26
C VAL A 112 -5.68 7.75 2.27
N ARG A 113 -6.57 8.65 2.68
CA ARG A 113 -6.25 9.70 3.66
C ARG A 113 -5.79 9.12 5.01
N ALA A 114 -6.42 8.02 5.44
CA ALA A 114 -6.05 7.37 6.70
C ALA A 114 -4.63 6.75 6.63
N ILE A 115 -4.30 6.10 5.51
CA ILE A 115 -2.98 5.49 5.32
C ILE A 115 -1.89 6.56 5.13
N ASP A 116 -2.19 7.64 4.41
CA ASP A 116 -1.27 8.76 4.21
C ASP A 116 -0.86 9.36 5.57
N ARG A 117 -1.85 9.60 6.45
CA ARG A 117 -1.59 10.09 7.81
C ARG A 117 -0.74 9.10 8.59
N ARG A 118 -1.10 7.82 8.61
CA ARG A 118 -0.37 6.78 9.36
C ARG A 118 1.10 6.67 8.93
N ARG A 119 1.35 6.74 7.62
CA ARG A 119 2.72 6.71 7.07
C ARG A 119 3.51 7.95 7.43
N LEU A 120 2.91 9.14 7.34
CA LEU A 120 3.54 10.40 7.74
C LEU A 120 3.90 10.40 9.22
N ASP A 121 2.99 10.00 10.10
CA ASP A 121 3.22 9.93 11.55
C ASP A 121 4.38 8.99 11.86
N TYR A 122 4.46 7.84 11.19
CA TYR A 122 5.55 6.88 11.38
C TYR A 122 6.90 7.41 10.89
N ILE A 123 6.96 8.06 9.72
CA ILE A 123 8.20 8.68 9.23
C ILE A 123 8.65 9.80 10.18
N GLU A 124 7.74 10.65 10.65
CA GLU A 124 8.05 11.69 11.63
C GLU A 124 8.64 11.07 12.91
N GLU A 125 8.04 10.01 13.44
CA GLU A 125 8.53 9.29 14.61
C GLU A 125 9.96 8.77 14.40
N LEU A 126 10.25 8.13 13.27
CA LEU A 126 11.59 7.63 12.95
C LEU A 126 12.63 8.76 12.87
N LEU A 127 12.27 9.90 12.29
CA LEU A 127 13.15 11.05 12.21
C LEU A 127 13.40 11.67 13.59
N ARG A 128 12.39 11.74 14.45
CA ARG A 128 12.54 12.21 15.85
C ARG A 128 13.42 11.28 16.67
N LYS A 129 13.29 9.96 16.51
CA LYS A 129 14.19 8.98 17.15
C LYS A 129 15.64 9.15 16.74
N ARG A 130 15.91 9.74 15.58
CA ARG A 130 17.27 10.10 15.10
C ARG A 130 17.76 11.46 15.62
N GLY A 131 17.01 12.12 16.49
CA GLY A 131 17.42 13.37 17.14
C GLY A 131 16.97 14.65 16.43
N LEU A 132 16.13 14.57 15.38
CA LEU A 132 15.62 15.77 14.73
C LEU A 132 14.58 16.48 15.61
N GLU A 133 14.63 17.80 15.61
CA GLU A 133 13.61 18.64 16.26
C GLU A 133 12.24 18.42 15.56
N ALA A 134 11.15 18.55 16.32
CA ALA A 134 9.81 18.15 15.88
C ALA A 134 9.34 18.85 14.58
N ALA A 135 9.60 20.16 14.43
CA ALA A 135 9.20 20.88 13.23
C ALA A 135 10.01 20.42 12.00
N THR A 136 11.31 20.19 12.18
CA THR A 136 12.19 19.67 11.14
C THR A 136 11.81 18.24 10.75
N ALA A 137 11.55 17.36 11.73
CA ALA A 137 11.13 15.99 11.49
C ALA A 137 9.83 15.93 10.69
N ARG A 138 8.84 16.74 11.05
CA ARG A 138 7.58 16.85 10.32
C ARG A 138 7.77 17.33 8.87
N ALA A 139 8.55 18.38 8.65
CA ALA A 139 8.81 18.90 7.31
C ALA A 139 9.53 17.86 6.44
N ARG A 140 10.55 17.17 6.98
CA ARG A 140 11.28 16.12 6.26
C ARG A 140 10.41 14.88 6.02
N ALA A 141 9.57 14.48 6.96
CA ALA A 141 8.59 13.41 6.76
C ALA A 141 7.65 13.71 5.58
N GLN A 142 7.17 14.94 5.49
CA GLN A 142 6.33 15.38 4.37
C GLN A 142 7.07 15.33 3.03
N ILE A 143 8.32 15.79 2.97
CA ILE A 143 9.15 15.73 1.75
C ILE A 143 9.40 14.29 1.34
N LEU A 144 9.78 13.42 2.27
CA LEU A 144 9.98 11.98 2.01
C LEU A 144 8.71 11.34 1.47
N TYR A 145 7.58 11.66 2.07
CA TYR A 145 6.30 11.10 1.66
C TYR A 145 5.90 11.56 0.25
N TRP A 146 6.08 12.84 -0.08
CA TRP A 146 5.87 13.34 -1.44
C TRP A 146 6.83 12.72 -2.44
N THR A 147 8.08 12.48 -2.07
CA THR A 147 9.06 11.76 -2.89
C THR A 147 8.58 10.33 -3.19
N PHE A 148 8.09 9.62 -2.17
CA PHE A 148 7.48 8.30 -2.35
C PHE A 148 6.27 8.35 -3.28
N LEU A 149 5.35 9.29 -3.09
CA LEU A 149 4.17 9.42 -3.95
C LEU A 149 4.56 9.75 -5.40
N GLY A 150 5.48 10.67 -5.60
CA GLY A 150 6.02 11.00 -6.92
C GLY A 150 6.62 9.76 -7.60
N PHE A 151 7.44 9.00 -6.87
CA PHE A 151 8.02 7.74 -7.36
C PHE A 151 6.94 6.70 -7.66
N ALA A 152 5.98 6.51 -6.75
CA ALA A 152 4.91 5.53 -6.91
C ALA A 152 4.01 5.80 -8.14
N LEU A 153 3.82 7.08 -8.48
CA LEU A 153 2.90 7.50 -9.55
C LEU A 153 3.60 7.80 -10.88
N SER A 154 4.92 7.89 -10.92
CA SER A 154 5.66 8.36 -12.11
C SER A 154 6.04 7.30 -13.15
N GLY A 155 5.53 6.08 -13.08
CA GLY A 155 5.71 5.11 -14.17
C GLY A 155 6.49 3.84 -13.80
N PRO A 156 7.21 3.21 -14.76
CA PRO A 156 7.84 1.91 -14.53
C PRO A 156 8.96 2.00 -13.50
N PRO A 157 9.22 0.89 -12.76
CA PRO A 157 10.24 0.86 -11.71
C PRO A 157 11.62 1.16 -12.28
N SER A 158 12.41 1.94 -11.53
CA SER A 158 13.81 2.18 -11.86
C SER A 158 14.65 0.89 -11.71
N PRO A 159 15.72 0.71 -12.51
CA PRO A 159 16.67 -0.38 -12.28
C PRO A 159 17.20 -0.39 -10.84
N ALA A 160 17.39 -1.58 -10.27
CA ALA A 160 17.78 -1.73 -8.86
C ALA A 160 19.04 -0.94 -8.47
N ALA A 161 20.07 -0.93 -9.32
CA ALA A 161 21.31 -0.18 -9.07
C ALA A 161 21.08 1.36 -8.96
N ARG A 162 20.16 1.90 -9.77
CA ARG A 162 19.79 3.31 -9.72
C ARG A 162 18.96 3.62 -8.45
N LEU A 163 18.14 2.67 -8.02
CA LEU A 163 17.33 2.81 -6.82
C LEU A 163 18.20 2.92 -5.57
N GLU A 164 19.22 2.06 -5.40
CA GLU A 164 20.11 2.12 -4.23
C GLU A 164 20.81 3.47 -4.12
N GLY A 165 21.38 4.01 -5.19
CA GLY A 165 22.00 5.34 -5.19
C GLY A 165 21.01 6.46 -4.84
N LEU A 166 19.75 6.36 -5.30
CA LEU A 166 18.68 7.29 -4.94
C LEU A 166 18.36 7.21 -3.44
N LEU A 167 18.24 6.01 -2.88
CA LEU A 167 17.93 5.80 -1.46
C LEU A 167 19.05 6.32 -0.55
N GLU A 168 20.30 6.11 -0.93
CA GLU A 168 21.46 6.66 -0.19
C GLU A 168 21.44 8.19 -0.19
N GLU A 169 21.10 8.82 -1.31
CA GLU A 169 20.99 10.27 -1.39
C GLU A 169 19.81 10.80 -0.55
N ILE A 170 18.65 10.17 -0.63
CA ILE A 170 17.50 10.51 0.20
C ILE A 170 17.88 10.44 1.69
N LEU A 171 18.55 9.37 2.13
CA LEU A 171 18.98 9.20 3.52
C LEU A 171 19.93 10.29 3.94
N ARG A 172 20.88 10.67 3.08
CA ARG A 172 21.84 11.76 3.34
C ARG A 172 21.15 13.11 3.50
N MET A 173 20.20 13.43 2.62
CA MET A 173 19.43 14.68 2.66
C MET A 173 18.54 14.82 3.90
N VAL A 174 18.01 13.71 4.43
CA VAL A 174 17.10 13.77 5.59
C VAL A 174 17.76 13.54 6.92
N SER A 175 19.05 13.17 6.95
CA SER A 175 19.81 12.91 8.18
C SER A 175 20.73 14.06 8.57
N ALA A 176 20.93 15.03 7.69
CA ALA A 176 21.84 16.18 7.89
C ALA A 176 21.26 17.25 8.82
#